data_1828d117da165705588b1cae4f0bd4ed
#
_entry.id   1828d117da165705588b1cae4f0bd4ed
#
_cell.length_a   1.000
_cell.length_b   1.000
_cell.length_c   1.000
_cell.angle_alpha   90.00
_cell.angle_beta   90.00
_cell.angle_gamma   90.00
#
_symmetry.space_group_name_H-M   'P 1'
#
loop_
_entity.id
_entity.type
_entity.pdbx_description
1 polymer ?
#
loop_
_entity_poly.entity_id
_entity_poly.type
_entity_poly.pdbx_seq_one_letter_code
_entity_poly.pdbx_strand_id
1 'polypeptide(L)'
;MVTAPPEIRSLNGTLRVSLSLRSASGAGGETRYCYVDEHGNLNPTLRLKPGDLLVLKLKNDLSSVPGTMNRRDPPKRDPCASWKMQIASTNLHFHGLMVPPVCHQDDVLNTTLLPQSPAYEYRVRIPANQPPGLYWYHPHPHGHSEEQVLGGASGALIIEGVERFNASVVGLPERLLIFRDQARANAAPVDGRKAPSKDLSVNFVPVPFPDYEPAIIKIKPLQRELWRVLNASADTFVDVHLLTNGRWQNLGLVSVDGVPLRYEQNESKASADGDSTEWVPNVLIPPGGRAEFLYDSPAEGGWTQLLAAGVDTVPVQDEDTPGFVALPGFTPADDDDYTPPRWMVKITARADAPLPASVLPKTVSSVRALLAPLASVYPTRTRKLYFSEKVMDAKNPRGSTVFYLTEEGHVPTAFDPSAAPNITVRQGEVEDWIIENRSQEVHTFHIHQTHFVLLERDKEAVKENYLRDSVDVPYWDGLSKQYPSVKLRIDFRGAAVVGTFPYHCHILQHEDGGMMGTIQVLAAGEKRSK
;
A
#
# COMPACT_ATOMS: atom_id res chain seq x y z
N MET A 1 9.56 18.09 14.35
CA MET A 1 10.17 18.23 13.00
C MET A 1 10.18 16.88 12.31
N VAL A 2 9.83 16.83 11.04
CA VAL A 2 9.89 15.60 10.23
C VAL A 2 11.33 15.36 9.81
N THR A 3 11.84 14.17 10.11
CA THR A 3 13.16 13.69 9.66
C THR A 3 12.97 12.58 8.63
N ALA A 4 13.91 12.47 7.69
CA ALA A 4 13.92 11.34 6.77
C ALA A 4 14.17 10.04 7.55
N PRO A 5 13.50 8.92 7.20
CA PRO A 5 13.84 7.62 7.77
C PRO A 5 15.30 7.24 7.47
N PRO A 6 15.96 6.44 8.32
CA PRO A 6 17.27 5.88 8.02
C PRO A 6 17.26 5.13 6.68
N GLU A 7 18.36 5.20 5.93
CA GLU A 7 18.43 4.61 4.58
C GLU A 7 19.60 3.63 4.47
N ILE A 8 19.34 2.46 3.88
CA ILE A 8 20.35 1.44 3.57
C ILE A 8 20.34 1.23 2.05
N ARG A 9 21.50 1.38 1.41
CA ARG A 9 21.65 1.30 -0.05
C ARG A 9 22.35 0.02 -0.48
N SER A 10 21.98 -0.49 -1.66
CA SER A 10 22.74 -1.57 -2.29
C SER A 10 24.17 -1.12 -2.63
N LEU A 11 25.11 -2.03 -2.44
CA LEU A 11 26.51 -1.85 -2.79
C LEU A 11 26.94 -2.98 -3.73
N ASN A 12 27.54 -2.63 -4.87
CA ASN A 12 28.00 -3.60 -5.87
C ASN A 12 26.92 -4.63 -6.26
N GLY A 13 25.68 -4.16 -6.50
CA GLY A 13 24.56 -5.00 -6.94
C GLY A 13 23.93 -5.86 -5.84
N THR A 14 24.23 -5.60 -4.56
CA THR A 14 23.65 -6.34 -3.43
C THR A 14 23.36 -5.42 -2.25
N LEU A 15 22.15 -5.54 -1.68
CA LEU A 15 21.81 -4.97 -0.39
C LEU A 15 21.73 -6.10 0.64
N ARG A 16 22.46 -5.96 1.74
CA ARG A 16 22.42 -6.88 2.89
C ARG A 16 21.92 -6.14 4.11
N VAL A 17 20.91 -6.71 4.78
CA VAL A 17 20.34 -6.13 5.98
C VAL A 17 19.83 -7.23 6.91
N SER A 18 19.98 -7.02 8.21
CA SER A 18 19.36 -7.85 9.25
C SER A 18 18.34 -7.02 9.99
N LEU A 19 17.10 -7.47 10.05
CA LEU A 19 15.99 -6.82 10.74
C LEU A 19 15.45 -7.74 11.84
N SER A 20 15.08 -7.15 12.96
CA SER A 20 14.30 -7.82 14.00
C SER A 20 12.94 -7.14 14.11
N LEU A 21 11.85 -7.90 14.00
CA LEU A 21 10.53 -7.39 14.37
C LEU A 21 10.40 -7.40 15.88
N ARG A 22 10.15 -6.23 16.46
CA ARG A 22 10.02 -6.03 17.91
C ARG A 22 8.74 -5.30 18.26
N SER A 23 8.23 -5.54 19.47
CA SER A 23 7.12 -4.78 20.03
C SER A 23 7.54 -4.03 21.28
N ALA A 24 6.86 -2.91 21.53
CA ALA A 24 6.99 -2.10 22.74
C ALA A 24 5.64 -1.49 23.10
N SER A 25 5.42 -1.15 24.36
CA SER A 25 4.23 -0.39 24.76
C SER A 25 4.41 1.08 24.40
N GLY A 26 3.43 1.66 23.71
CA GLY A 26 3.35 3.09 23.48
C GLY A 26 2.90 3.86 24.71
N ALA A 27 2.89 5.19 24.62
CA ALA A 27 2.56 6.09 25.74
C ALA A 27 1.10 5.95 26.22
N GLY A 28 0.19 5.55 25.35
CA GLY A 28 -1.23 5.30 25.65
C GLY A 28 -1.54 3.85 26.03
N GLY A 29 -0.51 2.98 26.13
CA GLY A 29 -0.66 1.55 26.43
C GLY A 29 -0.90 0.68 25.17
N GLU A 30 -0.97 1.28 23.99
CA GLU A 30 -1.06 0.58 22.71
C GLU A 30 0.24 -0.20 22.42
N THR A 31 0.12 -1.30 21.67
CA THR A 31 1.29 -2.05 21.20
C THR A 31 1.87 -1.38 19.96
N ARG A 32 3.17 -1.09 19.99
CA ARG A 32 3.94 -0.60 18.86
C ARG A 32 4.79 -1.72 18.29
N TYR A 33 4.85 -1.80 16.97
CA TYR A 33 5.69 -2.76 16.26
C TYR A 33 6.69 -2.01 15.38
N CYS A 34 7.92 -2.49 15.29
CA CYS A 34 8.90 -1.93 14.37
C CYS A 34 9.96 -2.95 13.95
N TYR A 35 10.45 -2.79 12.74
CA TYR A 35 11.67 -3.44 12.28
C TYR A 35 12.86 -2.66 12.79
N VAL A 36 13.78 -3.34 13.46
CA VAL A 36 15.01 -2.74 14.00
C VAL A 36 16.19 -3.38 13.29
N ASP A 37 17.05 -2.56 12.70
CA ASP A 37 18.29 -3.04 12.07
C ASP A 37 19.40 -3.31 13.11
N GLU A 38 20.56 -3.82 12.67
CA GLU A 38 21.72 -4.13 13.52
C GLU A 38 22.35 -2.89 14.17
N HIS A 39 22.02 -1.68 13.69
CA HIS A 39 22.49 -0.41 14.23
C HIS A 39 21.46 0.25 15.16
N GLY A 40 20.29 -0.36 15.34
CA GLY A 40 19.20 0.18 16.14
C GLY A 40 18.30 1.17 15.41
N ASN A 41 18.44 1.33 14.10
CA ASN A 41 17.56 2.15 13.30
C ASN A 41 16.20 1.49 13.14
N LEU A 42 15.13 2.30 13.20
CA LEU A 42 13.76 1.84 13.09
C LEU A 42 13.27 1.94 11.65
N ASN A 43 12.67 0.87 11.15
CA ASN A 43 11.99 0.80 9.85
C ASN A 43 12.79 1.45 8.70
N PRO A 44 14.03 1.00 8.44
CA PRO A 44 14.91 1.66 7.49
C PRO A 44 14.34 1.62 6.07
N THR A 45 14.58 2.68 5.30
CA THR A 45 14.34 2.68 3.87
C THR A 45 15.37 1.83 3.15
N LEU A 46 14.93 0.86 2.37
CA LEU A 46 15.80 0.00 1.55
C LEU A 46 15.88 0.58 0.14
N ARG A 47 17.10 0.84 -0.37
CA ARG A 47 17.28 1.43 -1.68
C ARG A 47 18.11 0.52 -2.59
N LEU A 48 17.51 0.12 -3.72
CA LEU A 48 18.06 -0.83 -4.68
C LEU A 48 17.93 -0.30 -6.12
N LYS A 49 18.60 -0.99 -7.05
CA LYS A 49 18.44 -0.78 -8.49
C LYS A 49 17.78 -2.01 -9.13
N PRO A 50 17.14 -1.86 -10.28
CA PRO A 50 16.75 -3.02 -11.08
C PRO A 50 17.96 -3.95 -11.31
N GLY A 51 17.77 -5.25 -11.06
CA GLY A 51 18.83 -6.26 -11.15
C GLY A 51 19.61 -6.52 -9.85
N ASP A 52 19.50 -5.70 -8.81
CA ASP A 52 20.15 -5.92 -7.52
C ASP A 52 19.59 -7.14 -6.78
N LEU A 53 20.39 -7.71 -5.91
CA LEU A 53 19.99 -8.77 -4.98
C LEU A 53 19.77 -8.18 -3.58
N LEU A 54 18.56 -8.30 -3.06
CA LEU A 54 18.27 -8.09 -1.64
C LEU A 54 18.51 -9.38 -0.87
N VAL A 55 19.35 -9.33 0.15
CA VAL A 55 19.56 -10.39 1.15
C VAL A 55 19.14 -9.82 2.49
N LEU A 56 17.92 -10.15 2.92
CA LEU A 56 17.32 -9.65 4.15
C LEU A 56 17.16 -10.80 5.13
N LYS A 57 17.76 -10.68 6.31
CA LYS A 57 17.52 -11.61 7.42
C LYS A 57 16.47 -11.00 8.34
N LEU A 58 15.35 -11.70 8.52
CA LEU A 58 14.30 -11.29 9.43
C LEU A 58 14.25 -12.21 10.64
N LYS A 59 14.30 -11.62 11.82
CA LYS A 59 14.10 -12.31 13.09
C LYS A 59 12.78 -11.86 13.72
N ASN A 60 11.98 -12.80 14.17
CA ASN A 60 10.79 -12.52 14.96
C ASN A 60 11.18 -12.48 16.44
N ASP A 61 11.35 -11.27 16.98
CA ASP A 61 11.67 -11.03 18.40
C ASP A 61 10.41 -10.63 19.21
N LEU A 62 9.21 -10.92 18.69
CA LEU A 62 7.97 -10.71 19.45
C LEU A 62 7.90 -11.67 20.65
N SER A 63 7.22 -11.22 21.70
CA SER A 63 6.95 -12.06 22.86
C SER A 63 5.95 -13.16 22.50
N SER A 64 6.21 -14.38 22.92
CA SER A 64 5.23 -15.46 22.79
C SER A 64 4.02 -15.20 23.67
N VAL A 65 2.81 -15.32 23.13
CA VAL A 65 1.59 -15.26 23.93
C VAL A 65 1.52 -16.48 24.86
N PRO A 66 1.33 -16.31 26.19
CA PRO A 66 1.19 -17.44 27.10
C PRO A 66 0.05 -18.37 26.68
N GLY A 67 0.33 -19.68 26.53
CA GLY A 67 -0.65 -20.70 26.17
C GLY A 67 -0.68 -21.09 24.70
N THR A 68 -0.01 -20.37 23.79
CA THR A 68 0.00 -20.68 22.35
C THR A 68 1.17 -21.57 21.91
N MET A 69 2.21 -21.70 22.73
CA MET A 69 3.32 -22.64 22.47
C MET A 69 3.30 -23.81 23.45
N ASN A 70 3.22 -25.04 22.95
CA ASN A 70 3.68 -26.17 23.69
C ASN A 70 5.20 -26.04 23.91
N ARG A 71 5.66 -26.05 25.15
CA ARG A 71 7.05 -25.90 25.59
C ARG A 71 8.04 -26.96 25.06
N ARG A 72 7.63 -27.83 24.18
CA ARG A 72 8.49 -28.83 23.55
C ARG A 72 8.91 -28.36 22.19
N ASP A 73 10.11 -27.79 22.14
CA ASP A 73 10.92 -27.41 21.00
C ASP A 73 10.35 -26.30 20.08
N PRO A 74 11.13 -25.23 19.78
CA PRO A 74 11.09 -24.68 18.47
C PRO A 74 11.77 -25.73 17.57
N PRO A 75 11.02 -26.54 16.82
CA PRO A 75 11.69 -27.50 15.96
C PRO A 75 12.44 -26.67 14.92
N LYS A 76 13.43 -27.29 14.30
CA LYS A 76 13.96 -26.95 12.99
C LYS A 76 12.82 -27.08 11.95
N ARG A 77 11.76 -26.28 12.07
CA ARG A 77 10.62 -26.29 11.16
C ARG A 77 10.98 -25.44 9.97
N ASP A 78 10.71 -25.94 8.79
CA ASP A 78 10.81 -25.16 7.57
C ASP A 78 9.79 -24.00 7.64
N PRO A 79 10.22 -22.74 7.66
CA PRO A 79 9.29 -21.59 7.69
C PRO A 79 8.35 -21.54 6.49
N CYS A 80 8.68 -22.17 5.36
CA CYS A 80 7.88 -22.21 4.14
C CYS A 80 6.87 -23.37 4.09
N ALA A 81 6.65 -24.08 5.19
CA ALA A 81 5.79 -25.26 5.19
C ALA A 81 4.31 -24.97 5.56
N SER A 82 3.79 -23.81 5.23
CA SER A 82 2.37 -23.44 5.41
C SER A 82 1.84 -23.68 6.83
N TRP A 83 2.54 -23.16 7.83
CA TRP A 83 2.09 -23.30 9.21
C TRP A 83 0.90 -22.36 9.49
N LYS A 84 -0.03 -22.84 10.33
CA LYS A 84 -1.10 -21.98 10.83
C LYS A 84 -0.49 -20.77 11.55
N MET A 85 -0.78 -19.59 11.03
CA MET A 85 -0.33 -18.32 11.60
C MET A 85 -1.03 -18.05 12.94
N GLN A 86 -0.36 -17.36 13.84
CA GLN A 86 -0.79 -17.03 15.18
C GLN A 86 -0.55 -15.54 15.40
N ILE A 87 -1.17 -14.94 16.38
CA ILE A 87 -1.09 -13.50 16.68
C ILE A 87 0.35 -12.95 16.78
N ALA A 88 1.32 -13.75 17.21
CA ALA A 88 2.72 -13.37 17.26
C ALA A 88 3.56 -13.93 16.08
N SER A 89 2.93 -14.57 15.09
CA SER A 89 3.59 -14.94 13.83
C SER A 89 3.86 -13.71 13.00
N THR A 90 4.88 -13.76 12.16
CA THR A 90 5.14 -12.72 11.15
C THR A 90 5.73 -13.34 9.90
N ASN A 91 5.78 -12.55 8.86
CA ASN A 91 6.52 -12.76 7.61
C ASN A 91 6.86 -11.40 7.02
N LEU A 92 7.20 -11.32 5.74
CA LEU A 92 7.46 -10.06 5.06
C LEU A 92 6.91 -10.13 3.65
N HIS A 93 6.11 -9.13 3.28
CA HIS A 93 5.66 -8.83 1.93
C HIS A 93 6.47 -7.66 1.36
N PHE A 94 6.87 -7.78 0.10
CA PHE A 94 7.53 -6.72 -0.66
C PHE A 94 6.52 -6.10 -1.62
N HIS A 95 5.69 -5.22 -1.09
CA HIS A 95 4.51 -4.68 -1.74
C HIS A 95 4.86 -3.93 -3.05
N GLY A 96 4.24 -4.38 -4.14
CA GLY A 96 4.38 -3.83 -5.48
C GLY A 96 5.59 -4.36 -6.27
N LEU A 97 6.48 -5.15 -5.68
CA LEU A 97 7.57 -5.76 -6.43
C LEU A 97 7.08 -6.95 -7.27
N MET A 98 7.52 -7.01 -8.52
CA MET A 98 7.28 -8.15 -9.42
C MET A 98 8.27 -9.29 -9.15
N VAL A 99 8.18 -9.88 -7.96
CA VAL A 99 9.08 -10.96 -7.50
C VAL A 99 8.30 -12.27 -7.31
N PRO A 100 8.90 -13.47 -7.54
CA PRO A 100 8.16 -14.72 -7.47
C PRO A 100 7.60 -15.03 -6.08
N PRO A 101 6.36 -15.58 -5.99
CA PRO A 101 5.73 -16.02 -4.74
C PRO A 101 6.26 -17.40 -4.32
N VAL A 102 7.56 -17.49 -4.04
CA VAL A 102 8.23 -18.73 -3.67
C VAL A 102 9.04 -18.57 -2.39
N CYS A 103 9.30 -19.68 -1.71
CA CYS A 103 10.10 -19.73 -0.48
C CYS A 103 11.39 -18.93 -0.63
N HIS A 104 11.78 -18.18 0.40
CA HIS A 104 12.86 -17.21 0.46
C HIS A 104 12.69 -15.95 -0.41
N GLN A 105 11.54 -15.77 -1.05
CA GLN A 105 11.17 -14.56 -1.77
C GLN A 105 9.84 -14.02 -1.20
N ASP A 106 8.83 -13.74 -2.02
CA ASP A 106 7.57 -13.12 -1.57
C ASP A 106 6.44 -14.15 -1.37
N ASP A 107 6.73 -15.28 -0.75
CA ASP A 107 5.75 -16.33 -0.44
C ASP A 107 5.02 -16.05 0.88
N VAL A 108 4.13 -15.07 0.87
CA VAL A 108 3.38 -14.66 2.08
C VAL A 108 2.35 -15.70 2.52
N LEU A 109 1.87 -16.56 1.59
CA LEU A 109 0.87 -17.58 1.88
C LEU A 109 1.43 -18.72 2.75
N ASN A 110 2.70 -19.09 2.52
CA ASN A 110 3.30 -20.24 3.17
C ASN A 110 4.37 -19.88 4.20
N THR A 111 4.97 -18.69 4.12
CA THR A 111 6.04 -18.28 5.04
C THR A 111 5.48 -17.85 6.38
N THR A 112 5.88 -18.56 7.45
CA THR A 112 5.47 -18.27 8.83
C THR A 112 6.68 -18.28 9.75
N LEU A 113 7.01 -17.11 10.32
CA LEU A 113 8.08 -16.93 11.29
C LEU A 113 7.48 -16.86 12.69
N LEU A 114 7.68 -17.89 13.50
CA LEU A 114 7.22 -17.93 14.89
C LEU A 114 8.15 -17.10 15.79
N PRO A 115 7.67 -16.60 16.94
CA PRO A 115 8.52 -15.97 17.94
C PRO A 115 9.69 -16.87 18.34
N GLN A 116 10.86 -16.25 18.54
CA GLN A 116 12.09 -16.94 18.97
C GLN A 116 12.65 -17.99 17.97
N SER A 117 12.08 -18.07 16.76
CA SER A 117 12.66 -18.88 15.68
C SER A 117 14.02 -18.32 15.23
N PRO A 118 14.90 -19.15 14.64
CA PRO A 118 16.09 -18.64 13.96
C PRO A 118 15.72 -17.58 12.92
N ALA A 119 16.63 -16.63 12.67
CA ALA A 119 16.43 -15.63 11.64
C ALA A 119 16.25 -16.30 10.27
N TYR A 120 15.23 -15.89 9.54
CA TYR A 120 14.91 -16.35 8.19
C TYR A 120 15.54 -15.43 7.15
N GLU A 121 16.16 -15.99 6.11
CA GLU A 121 16.82 -15.22 5.07
C GLU A 121 15.94 -15.14 3.81
N TYR A 122 15.51 -13.94 3.48
CA TYR A 122 14.94 -13.60 2.17
C TYR A 122 16.05 -13.31 1.18
N ARG A 123 15.93 -13.82 -0.05
CA ARG A 123 16.87 -13.63 -1.16
C ARG A 123 16.11 -13.19 -2.41
N VAL A 124 15.82 -11.91 -2.50
CA VAL A 124 14.95 -11.34 -3.52
C VAL A 124 15.80 -10.67 -4.60
N ARG A 125 15.78 -11.22 -5.82
CA ARG A 125 16.37 -10.59 -6.99
C ARG A 125 15.38 -9.57 -7.55
N ILE A 126 15.72 -8.30 -7.51
CA ILE A 126 14.92 -7.25 -8.16
C ILE A 126 14.93 -7.50 -9.67
N PRO A 127 13.80 -7.68 -10.33
CA PRO A 127 13.76 -7.86 -11.79
C PRO A 127 14.45 -6.70 -12.53
N ALA A 128 15.12 -7.00 -13.64
CA ALA A 128 15.76 -5.97 -14.45
C ALA A 128 14.76 -4.98 -15.07
N ASN A 129 13.51 -5.42 -15.20
CA ASN A 129 12.36 -4.64 -15.68
C ASN A 129 11.42 -4.21 -14.54
N GLN A 130 11.86 -4.24 -13.28
CA GLN A 130 11.09 -3.62 -12.20
C GLN A 130 10.97 -2.12 -12.46
N PRO A 131 9.77 -1.54 -12.48
CA PRO A 131 9.62 -0.10 -12.59
C PRO A 131 10.37 0.63 -11.45
N PRO A 132 11.07 1.73 -11.74
CA PRO A 132 11.72 2.51 -10.71
C PRO A 132 10.71 3.44 -10.02
N GLY A 133 10.71 3.43 -8.67
CA GLY A 133 9.80 4.24 -7.89
C GLY A 133 9.74 3.83 -6.43
N LEU A 134 8.67 4.25 -5.75
CA LEU A 134 8.44 4.00 -4.34
C LEU A 134 7.60 2.74 -4.13
N TYR A 135 8.15 1.80 -3.40
CA TYR A 135 7.58 0.55 -2.90
C TYR A 135 7.69 0.52 -1.39
N TRP A 136 7.22 -0.56 -0.75
CA TRP A 136 7.37 -0.72 0.68
C TRP A 136 7.39 -2.18 1.11
N TYR A 137 7.70 -2.44 2.38
CA TYR A 137 7.66 -3.77 2.96
C TYR A 137 6.91 -3.73 4.29
N HIS A 138 6.13 -4.77 4.54
CA HIS A 138 5.32 -4.90 5.74
C HIS A 138 5.03 -6.38 6.06
N PRO A 139 4.59 -6.71 7.30
CA PRO A 139 4.15 -8.06 7.63
C PRO A 139 2.82 -8.38 6.97
N HIS A 140 2.63 -9.65 6.63
CA HIS A 140 1.41 -10.17 6.00
C HIS A 140 1.01 -11.53 6.61
N PRO A 141 0.93 -11.67 7.96
CA PRO A 141 0.46 -12.90 8.59
C PRO A 141 -1.07 -12.93 8.56
N HIS A 142 -1.65 -13.93 7.89
CA HIS A 142 -3.10 -14.03 7.70
C HIS A 142 -3.89 -13.96 9.01
N GLY A 143 -4.83 -13.02 9.10
CA GLY A 143 -5.66 -12.72 10.26
C GLY A 143 -4.94 -11.93 11.37
N HIS A 144 -3.75 -11.38 11.09
CA HIS A 144 -2.94 -10.62 12.06
C HIS A 144 -2.09 -9.54 11.39
N SER A 145 -2.37 -9.15 10.14
CA SER A 145 -1.66 -8.12 9.39
C SER A 145 -1.93 -6.74 9.94
N GLU A 146 -3.20 -6.44 10.23
CA GLU A 146 -3.67 -5.15 10.74
C GLU A 146 -2.92 -4.74 12.01
N GLU A 147 -2.91 -5.60 13.02
CA GLU A 147 -2.29 -5.29 14.31
C GLU A 147 -0.82 -4.87 14.17
N GLN A 148 -0.05 -5.59 13.34
CA GLN A 148 1.37 -5.31 13.18
C GLN A 148 1.63 -4.04 12.35
N VAL A 149 0.85 -3.79 11.29
CA VAL A 149 0.99 -2.59 10.45
C VAL A 149 0.49 -1.35 11.19
N LEU A 150 -0.69 -1.42 11.82
CA LEU A 150 -1.26 -0.34 12.65
C LEU A 150 -0.33 0.01 13.82
N GLY A 151 0.38 -0.98 14.37
CA GLY A 151 1.42 -0.76 15.36
C GLY A 151 2.70 -0.10 14.81
N GLY A 152 2.87 -0.01 13.49
CA GLY A 152 3.96 0.70 12.83
C GLY A 152 4.99 -0.17 12.12
N ALA A 153 4.80 -1.50 12.01
CA ALA A 153 5.72 -2.39 11.31
C ALA A 153 5.65 -2.22 9.79
N SER A 154 6.32 -1.20 9.26
CA SER A 154 6.40 -0.96 7.82
C SER A 154 7.62 -0.12 7.48
N GLY A 155 8.24 -0.33 6.31
CA GLY A 155 9.35 0.48 5.83
C GLY A 155 9.29 0.69 4.33
N ALA A 156 9.82 1.82 3.86
CA ALA A 156 9.88 2.13 2.44
C ALA A 156 10.95 1.30 1.72
N LEU A 157 10.69 0.99 0.46
CA LEU A 157 11.64 0.40 -0.46
C LEU A 157 11.66 1.25 -1.74
N ILE A 158 12.82 1.73 -2.15
CA ILE A 158 12.95 2.57 -3.34
C ILE A 158 13.77 1.83 -4.39
N ILE A 159 13.18 1.68 -5.58
CA ILE A 159 13.88 1.22 -6.77
C ILE A 159 14.34 2.46 -7.54
N GLU A 160 15.66 2.64 -7.66
CA GLU A 160 16.26 3.82 -8.32
C GLU A 160 16.05 3.82 -9.83
N GLY A 161 15.95 5.02 -10.43
CA GLY A 161 15.91 5.17 -11.88
C GLY A 161 14.71 5.92 -12.45
N VAL A 162 13.84 6.53 -11.62
CA VAL A 162 12.67 7.31 -12.04
C VAL A 162 13.03 8.44 -13.02
N GLU A 163 14.21 9.02 -12.87
CA GLU A 163 14.75 10.07 -13.74
C GLU A 163 14.93 9.61 -15.20
N ARG A 164 14.90 8.31 -15.47
CA ARG A 164 14.97 7.73 -16.82
C ARG A 164 13.65 7.86 -17.57
N PHE A 165 12.55 8.06 -16.85
CA PHE A 165 11.20 8.12 -17.39
C PHE A 165 10.59 9.51 -17.31
N ASN A 166 11.19 10.42 -16.53
CA ASN A 166 10.75 11.81 -16.43
C ASN A 166 11.96 12.74 -16.28
N ALA A 167 12.20 13.57 -17.30
CA ALA A 167 13.33 14.51 -17.31
C ALA A 167 13.18 15.63 -16.27
N SER A 168 11.95 15.96 -15.86
CA SER A 168 11.67 17.04 -14.89
C SER A 168 12.17 16.73 -13.49
N VAL A 169 12.51 15.47 -13.19
CA VAL A 169 13.04 15.07 -11.87
C VAL A 169 14.57 14.95 -11.83
N VAL A 170 15.26 15.08 -12.95
CA VAL A 170 16.71 14.90 -13.05
C VAL A 170 17.45 15.88 -12.14
N GLY A 171 18.29 15.36 -11.26
CA GLY A 171 19.10 16.15 -10.34
C GLY A 171 18.33 16.83 -9.21
N LEU A 172 17.04 16.56 -9.05
CA LEU A 172 16.25 17.13 -7.95
C LEU A 172 16.58 16.47 -6.62
N PRO A 173 16.56 17.24 -5.52
CA PRO A 173 16.46 16.66 -4.19
C PRO A 173 15.16 15.85 -4.06
N GLU A 174 15.20 14.77 -3.31
CA GLU A 174 14.02 13.95 -3.04
C GLU A 174 13.68 13.89 -1.55
N ARG A 175 12.39 13.86 -1.25
CA ARG A 175 11.87 13.78 0.11
C ARG A 175 10.88 12.63 0.24
N LEU A 176 11.09 11.77 1.25
CA LEU A 176 10.20 10.67 1.57
C LEU A 176 9.29 11.04 2.74
N LEU A 177 7.99 10.94 2.52
CA LEU A 177 6.94 11.10 3.53
C LEU A 177 6.16 9.78 3.63
N ILE A 178 6.12 9.22 4.84
CA ILE A 178 5.39 7.98 5.12
C ILE A 178 4.27 8.31 6.10
N PHE A 179 3.04 8.22 5.64
CA PHE A 179 1.85 8.32 6.48
C PHE A 179 1.58 6.96 7.13
N ARG A 180 1.24 6.98 8.41
CA ARG A 180 0.80 5.80 9.18
C ARG A 180 -0.34 6.19 10.08
N ASP A 181 -1.33 5.33 10.14
CA ASP A 181 -2.35 5.38 11.16
C ASP A 181 -1.89 4.66 12.45
N GLN A 182 -2.57 4.95 13.53
CA GLN A 182 -2.27 4.39 14.84
C GLN A 182 -3.56 4.34 15.65
N ALA A 183 -3.87 3.18 16.23
CA ALA A 183 -5.01 3.04 17.11
C ALA A 183 -4.95 4.03 18.27
N ARG A 184 -6.08 4.63 18.60
CA ARG A 184 -6.25 5.50 19.78
C ARG A 184 -6.68 4.67 20.98
N ALA A 185 -6.05 4.93 22.12
CA ALA A 185 -6.43 4.31 23.39
C ALA A 185 -7.81 4.77 23.89
N ASN A 186 -8.30 5.93 23.44
CA ASN A 186 -9.58 6.49 23.85
C ASN A 186 -10.26 7.20 22.67
N ALA A 187 -11.41 6.70 22.26
CA ALA A 187 -12.26 7.25 21.21
C ALA A 187 -13.35 8.21 21.74
N ALA A 188 -13.26 8.67 23.01
CA ALA A 188 -14.24 9.60 23.55
C ALA A 188 -14.26 10.94 22.78
N PRO A 189 -15.44 11.52 22.53
CA PRO A 189 -15.56 12.84 21.94
C PRO A 189 -14.84 13.90 22.79
N VAL A 190 -14.23 14.89 22.14
CA VAL A 190 -13.60 16.04 22.81
C VAL A 190 -14.28 17.31 22.29
N ASP A 191 -14.77 18.16 23.20
CA ASP A 191 -15.48 19.40 22.89
C ASP A 191 -16.63 19.22 21.88
N GLY A 192 -17.37 18.10 22.00
CA GLY A 192 -18.49 17.74 21.13
C GLY A 192 -18.07 17.24 19.73
N ARG A 193 -16.79 17.15 19.43
CA ARG A 193 -16.28 16.57 18.17
C ARG A 193 -16.13 15.06 18.28
N LYS A 194 -16.65 14.32 17.30
CA LYS A 194 -16.43 12.86 17.18
C LYS A 194 -14.91 12.63 17.06
N ALA A 195 -14.38 11.76 17.90
CA ALA A 195 -12.99 11.35 17.80
C ALA A 195 -12.85 10.23 16.74
N PRO A 196 -11.84 10.29 15.87
CA PRO A 196 -11.53 9.16 14.99
C PRO A 196 -11.01 7.98 15.81
N SER A 197 -11.16 6.77 15.31
CA SER A 197 -10.59 5.56 15.94
C SER A 197 -9.06 5.54 15.86
N LYS A 198 -8.51 6.24 14.88
CA LYS A 198 -7.07 6.25 14.57
C LYS A 198 -6.53 7.68 14.44
N ASP A 199 -5.31 7.90 14.92
CA ASP A 199 -4.53 9.10 14.64
C ASP A 199 -3.57 8.85 13.48
N LEU A 200 -3.16 9.92 12.76
CA LEU A 200 -2.15 9.84 11.71
C LEU A 200 -0.81 10.41 12.17
N SER A 201 0.25 9.89 11.58
CA SER A 201 1.61 10.41 11.72
C SER A 201 2.30 10.55 10.37
N VAL A 202 3.33 11.42 10.30
CA VAL A 202 4.23 11.54 9.14
C VAL A 202 5.64 11.24 9.60
N ASN A 203 6.28 10.20 9.06
CA ASN A 203 7.61 9.72 9.47
C ASN A 203 7.70 9.58 11.01
N PHE A 204 6.67 8.99 11.64
CA PHE A 204 6.51 8.84 13.09
C PHE A 204 6.33 10.14 13.89
N VAL A 205 6.18 11.30 13.26
CA VAL A 205 5.75 12.52 13.93
C VAL A 205 4.23 12.51 13.99
N PRO A 206 3.61 12.36 15.18
CA PRO A 206 2.15 12.24 15.28
C PRO A 206 1.46 13.57 15.04
N VAL A 207 0.25 13.51 14.49
CA VAL A 207 -0.70 14.63 14.31
C VAL A 207 -2.02 14.23 14.97
N PRO A 208 -2.05 14.20 16.32
CA PRO A 208 -3.13 13.59 17.07
C PRO A 208 -4.37 14.49 17.16
N PHE A 209 -5.54 13.86 17.26
CA PHE A 209 -6.78 14.52 17.70
C PHE A 209 -6.63 14.96 19.17
N PRO A 210 -7.23 16.07 19.62
CA PRO A 210 -8.15 16.96 18.89
C PRO A 210 -7.49 18.14 18.17
N ASP A 211 -6.23 18.43 18.45
CA ASP A 211 -5.61 19.70 18.04
C ASP A 211 -5.04 19.64 16.62
N TYR A 212 -4.70 18.44 16.14
CA TYR A 212 -4.09 18.20 14.82
C TYR A 212 -2.91 19.15 14.55
N GLU A 213 -2.02 19.31 15.57
CA GLU A 213 -0.83 20.14 15.39
C GLU A 213 0.05 19.53 14.28
N PRO A 214 0.26 20.27 13.16
CA PRO A 214 0.93 19.70 12.01
C PRO A 214 2.42 19.47 12.26
N ALA A 215 2.95 18.40 11.70
CA ALA A 215 4.38 18.13 11.65
C ALA A 215 5.10 19.24 10.86
N ILE A 216 6.33 19.59 11.24
CA ILE A 216 7.07 20.73 10.66
C ILE A 216 8.14 20.23 9.69
N ILE A 217 8.17 20.82 8.49
CA ILE A 217 9.25 20.68 7.51
C ILE A 217 9.83 22.06 7.20
N LYS A 218 11.16 22.19 7.21
CA LYS A 218 11.87 23.34 6.66
C LYS A 218 12.41 22.99 5.28
N ILE A 219 12.26 23.88 4.31
CA ILE A 219 12.68 23.68 2.92
C ILE A 219 13.43 24.92 2.41
N LYS A 220 14.35 24.74 1.48
CA LYS A 220 14.97 25.86 0.77
C LYS A 220 13.94 26.64 -0.05
N PRO A 221 14.00 27.98 -0.08
CA PRO A 221 13.07 28.78 -0.88
C PRO A 221 13.30 28.58 -2.38
N LEU A 222 12.20 28.67 -3.16
CA LEU A 222 12.21 28.54 -4.62
C LEU A 222 12.90 27.26 -5.12
N GLN A 223 12.80 26.19 -4.34
CA GLN A 223 13.37 24.88 -4.66
C GLN A 223 12.29 23.93 -5.13
N ARG A 224 12.53 23.22 -6.24
CA ARG A 224 11.76 22.06 -6.65
C ARG A 224 12.34 20.81 -6.02
N GLU A 225 11.48 19.95 -5.47
CA GLU A 225 11.83 18.64 -4.94
C GLU A 225 10.92 17.56 -5.55
N LEU A 226 11.42 16.33 -5.68
CA LEU A 226 10.59 15.15 -5.86
C LEU A 226 10.13 14.66 -4.49
N TRP A 227 8.82 14.66 -4.27
CA TRP A 227 8.23 14.12 -3.06
C TRP A 227 7.70 12.71 -3.33
N ARG A 228 8.14 11.78 -2.51
CA ARG A 228 7.70 10.40 -2.51
C ARG A 228 6.79 10.19 -1.31
N VAL A 229 5.53 9.90 -1.55
CA VAL A 229 4.52 9.75 -0.50
C VAL A 229 4.03 8.30 -0.49
N LEU A 230 4.20 7.66 0.66
CA LEU A 230 3.71 6.32 0.96
C LEU A 230 2.57 6.43 1.98
N ASN A 231 1.42 5.85 1.68
CA ASN A 231 0.39 5.58 2.67
C ASN A 231 0.59 4.16 3.23
N ALA A 232 1.35 4.05 4.32
CA ALA A 232 1.59 2.81 5.05
C ALA A 232 0.59 2.62 6.21
N SER A 233 -0.60 3.22 6.09
CA SER A 233 -1.71 3.00 7.01
C SER A 233 -2.27 1.60 6.85
N ALA A 234 -2.79 1.02 7.93
CA ALA A 234 -3.53 -0.23 7.88
C ALA A 234 -4.87 -0.03 7.16
N ASP A 235 -5.60 1.05 7.47
CA ASP A 235 -6.98 1.22 7.01
C ASP A 235 -7.28 2.63 6.48
N THR A 236 -6.46 3.64 6.81
CA THR A 236 -6.80 5.06 6.58
C THR A 236 -6.42 5.53 5.18
N PHE A 237 -7.36 6.11 4.46
CA PHE A 237 -7.13 6.83 3.20
C PHE A 237 -6.46 8.18 3.44
N VAL A 238 -5.62 8.62 2.51
CA VAL A 238 -4.95 9.93 2.55
C VAL A 238 -5.18 10.65 1.23
N ASP A 239 -6.05 11.65 1.20
CA ASP A 239 -6.23 12.53 0.05
C ASP A 239 -5.38 13.79 0.21
N VAL A 240 -4.29 13.86 -0.54
CA VAL A 240 -3.24 14.87 -0.41
C VAL A 240 -3.55 16.10 -1.20
N HIS A 241 -3.64 17.25 -0.50
CA HIS A 241 -3.78 18.60 -1.09
C HIS A 241 -2.67 19.52 -0.56
N LEU A 242 -2.26 20.50 -1.37
CA LEU A 242 -1.29 21.52 -0.97
C LEU A 242 -1.89 22.92 -1.00
N LEU A 243 -1.75 23.66 0.11
CA LEU A 243 -2.13 25.07 0.23
C LEU A 243 -0.87 25.91 0.44
N THR A 244 -0.47 26.71 -0.56
CA THR A 244 0.73 27.57 -0.51
C THR A 244 0.34 29.04 -0.43
N ASN A 245 0.75 29.73 0.64
CA ASN A 245 0.44 31.15 0.87
C ASN A 245 -1.06 31.47 0.67
N GLY A 246 -1.96 30.58 1.13
CA GLY A 246 -3.41 30.75 1.02
C GLY A 246 -4.01 30.41 -0.34
N ARG A 247 -3.27 29.79 -1.27
CA ARG A 247 -3.77 29.32 -2.58
C ARG A 247 -3.54 27.84 -2.75
N TRP A 248 -4.55 27.12 -3.24
CA TRP A 248 -4.41 25.72 -3.61
C TRP A 248 -3.40 25.58 -4.76
N GLN A 249 -2.55 24.57 -4.65
CA GLN A 249 -1.47 24.30 -5.59
C GLN A 249 -1.67 22.91 -6.19
N ASN A 250 -1.52 22.79 -7.50
CA ASN A 250 -1.48 21.48 -8.14
C ASN A 250 -0.19 20.74 -7.80
N LEU A 251 -0.28 19.42 -7.75
CA LEU A 251 0.83 18.50 -7.61
C LEU A 251 1.25 18.01 -8.99
N GLY A 252 2.54 18.03 -9.29
CA GLY A 252 3.07 17.49 -10.54
C GLY A 252 3.30 15.98 -10.42
N LEU A 253 2.26 15.16 -10.66
CA LEU A 253 2.33 13.70 -10.53
C LEU A 253 3.33 13.10 -11.51
N VAL A 254 4.21 12.24 -11.01
CA VAL A 254 5.33 11.60 -11.73
C VAL A 254 5.16 10.09 -11.78
N SER A 255 4.70 9.50 -10.68
CA SER A 255 4.63 8.06 -10.45
C SER A 255 3.44 7.73 -9.56
N VAL A 256 2.80 6.59 -9.81
CA VAL A 256 1.79 5.98 -8.94
C VAL A 256 2.20 4.55 -8.67
N ASP A 257 2.06 4.09 -7.44
CA ASP A 257 2.37 2.72 -6.99
C ASP A 257 3.76 2.21 -7.43
N GLY A 258 4.75 3.13 -7.39
CA GLY A 258 6.13 2.82 -7.77
C GLY A 258 6.37 2.77 -9.28
N VAL A 259 5.36 3.07 -10.11
CA VAL A 259 5.48 3.02 -11.56
C VAL A 259 5.41 4.43 -12.15
N PRO A 260 6.44 4.89 -12.91
CA PRO A 260 6.38 6.17 -13.63
C PRO A 260 5.21 6.20 -14.62
N LEU A 261 4.53 7.36 -14.74
CA LEU A 261 3.30 7.48 -15.53
C LEU A 261 3.43 7.04 -17.00
N ARG A 262 4.65 7.11 -17.58
CA ARG A 262 4.92 6.68 -18.96
C ARG A 262 5.83 5.48 -19.07
N TYR A 263 5.87 4.64 -18.04
CA TYR A 263 6.76 3.47 -18.01
C TYR A 263 6.62 2.56 -19.24
N GLU A 264 5.40 2.31 -19.72
CA GLU A 264 5.13 1.43 -20.86
C GLU A 264 5.24 2.11 -22.22
N GLN A 265 5.42 3.43 -22.28
CA GLN A 265 5.50 4.15 -23.56
C GLN A 265 6.93 4.05 -24.12
N ASN A 266 7.02 3.56 -25.37
CA ASN A 266 8.31 3.46 -26.07
C ASN A 266 8.96 4.84 -26.22
N GLU A 267 10.28 4.92 -26.03
CA GLU A 267 11.11 6.13 -26.22
C GLU A 267 10.92 6.84 -27.57
N SER A 268 10.50 6.13 -28.63
CA SER A 268 10.28 6.72 -29.97
C SER A 268 9.14 7.75 -30.02
N LYS A 269 8.34 7.86 -28.96
CA LYS A 269 7.23 8.81 -28.82
C LYS A 269 7.30 9.67 -27.54
N ALA A 270 8.36 9.58 -26.74
CA ALA A 270 8.60 10.60 -25.74
C ALA A 270 8.61 11.95 -26.47
N SER A 271 7.75 12.88 -26.06
CA SER A 271 7.77 14.24 -26.60
C SER A 271 9.22 14.74 -26.53
N ALA A 272 9.66 15.52 -27.49
CA ALA A 272 11.01 16.10 -27.54
C ALA A 272 11.40 16.81 -26.24
N ASP A 273 10.43 17.09 -25.38
CA ASP A 273 10.58 17.79 -24.09
C ASP A 273 10.79 16.85 -22.88
N GLY A 274 10.65 15.52 -23.03
CA GLY A 274 10.95 14.52 -21.98
C GLY A 274 10.14 14.65 -20.68
N ASP A 275 9.18 15.56 -20.62
CA ASP A 275 8.32 15.79 -19.45
C ASP A 275 7.08 14.86 -19.51
N SER A 276 6.95 14.00 -18.49
CA SER A 276 5.82 13.09 -18.32
C SER A 276 4.99 13.43 -17.07
N THR A 277 5.09 14.66 -16.59
CA THR A 277 4.38 15.13 -15.41
C THR A 277 2.92 15.42 -15.72
N GLU A 278 2.01 14.92 -14.89
CA GLU A 278 0.58 15.25 -14.92
C GLU A 278 0.24 16.15 -13.73
N TRP A 279 -0.32 17.34 -14.00
CA TRP A 279 -0.66 18.29 -12.96
C TRP A 279 -2.09 18.09 -12.48
N VAL A 280 -2.23 17.66 -11.22
CA VAL A 280 -3.50 17.30 -10.58
C VAL A 280 -3.76 18.16 -9.33
N PRO A 281 -5.03 18.45 -8.98
CA PRO A 281 -5.34 19.28 -7.82
C PRO A 281 -5.07 18.56 -6.49
N ASN A 282 -5.20 17.23 -6.47
CA ASN A 282 -5.00 16.36 -5.32
C ASN A 282 -4.61 14.96 -5.77
N VAL A 283 -4.18 14.14 -4.83
CA VAL A 283 -3.92 12.71 -5.06
C VAL A 283 -4.51 11.92 -3.90
N LEU A 284 -5.54 11.11 -4.20
CA LEU A 284 -6.06 10.11 -3.27
C LEU A 284 -5.12 8.90 -3.24
N ILE A 285 -4.60 8.60 -2.06
CA ILE A 285 -3.68 7.49 -1.81
C ILE A 285 -4.38 6.52 -0.85
N PRO A 286 -4.92 5.39 -1.34
CA PRO A 286 -5.53 4.39 -0.48
C PRO A 286 -4.51 3.74 0.45
N PRO A 287 -4.93 2.97 1.48
CA PRO A 287 -4.02 2.13 2.25
C PRO A 287 -3.14 1.26 1.33
N GLY A 288 -1.83 1.25 1.57
CA GLY A 288 -0.85 0.57 0.71
C GLY A 288 -0.44 1.33 -0.55
N GLY A 289 -1.17 2.37 -0.96
CA GLY A 289 -0.90 3.16 -2.15
C GLY A 289 0.32 4.08 -2.02
N ARG A 290 0.89 4.48 -3.17
CA ARG A 290 2.06 5.38 -3.24
C ARG A 290 1.88 6.38 -4.37
N ALA A 291 2.33 7.61 -4.13
CA ALA A 291 2.39 8.66 -5.15
C ALA A 291 3.72 9.40 -5.10
N GLU A 292 4.26 9.74 -6.24
CA GLU A 292 5.45 10.58 -6.35
C GLU A 292 5.13 11.80 -7.20
N PHE A 293 5.44 12.99 -6.68
CA PHE A 293 5.09 14.23 -7.36
C PHE A 293 6.11 15.33 -7.14
N LEU A 294 6.14 16.27 -8.07
CA LEU A 294 6.92 17.50 -7.98
C LEU A 294 6.24 18.47 -7.02
N TYR A 295 7.04 19.06 -6.14
CA TYR A 295 6.65 20.13 -5.25
C TYR A 295 7.57 21.34 -5.45
N ASP A 296 6.97 22.52 -5.63
CA ASP A 296 7.68 23.79 -5.74
C ASP A 296 7.52 24.60 -4.44
N SER A 297 8.63 24.85 -3.74
CA SER A 297 8.60 25.63 -2.52
C SER A 297 8.40 27.12 -2.78
N PRO A 298 7.70 27.85 -1.89
CA PRO A 298 7.54 29.30 -2.01
C PRO A 298 8.85 30.05 -1.79
N ALA A 299 8.82 31.37 -1.99
CA ALA A 299 9.93 32.26 -1.66
C ALA A 299 10.25 32.25 -0.16
N GLU A 300 11.39 32.80 0.22
CA GLU A 300 11.82 32.96 1.62
C GLU A 300 10.71 33.56 2.49
N GLY A 301 10.46 32.93 3.65
CA GLY A 301 9.39 33.32 4.57
C GLY A 301 7.99 32.85 4.18
N GLY A 302 7.80 32.30 2.97
CA GLY A 302 6.56 31.68 2.54
C GLY A 302 6.32 30.33 3.23
N TRP A 303 5.09 29.87 3.14
CA TRP A 303 4.67 28.60 3.76
C TRP A 303 3.77 27.78 2.83
N THR A 304 3.78 26.48 3.05
CA THR A 304 2.82 25.54 2.49
C THR A 304 2.27 24.66 3.60
N GLN A 305 1.01 24.28 3.49
CA GLN A 305 0.39 23.25 4.34
C GLN A 305 -0.02 22.07 3.47
N LEU A 306 0.31 20.87 3.92
CA LEU A 306 -0.21 19.62 3.37
C LEU A 306 -1.43 19.22 4.16
N LEU A 307 -2.57 19.17 3.49
CA LEU A 307 -3.84 18.66 4.01
C LEU A 307 -3.99 17.21 3.60
N ALA A 308 -4.30 16.33 4.55
CA ALA A 308 -5.04 15.10 4.27
C ALA A 308 -6.52 15.46 4.38
N ALA A 309 -7.21 15.55 3.24
CA ALA A 309 -8.64 15.83 3.23
C ALA A 309 -9.42 14.64 3.81
N GLY A 310 -10.59 14.92 4.36
CA GLY A 310 -11.48 13.84 4.83
C GLY A 310 -11.94 13.00 3.64
N VAL A 311 -12.06 11.70 3.87
CA VAL A 311 -12.59 10.75 2.90
C VAL A 311 -13.83 10.11 3.50
N ASP A 312 -14.95 10.17 2.77
CA ASP A 312 -16.16 9.47 3.15
C ASP A 312 -15.98 7.99 2.82
N THR A 313 -15.91 7.17 3.85
CA THR A 313 -15.69 5.72 3.74
C THR A 313 -16.99 4.93 3.74
N VAL A 314 -18.10 5.57 4.17
CA VAL A 314 -19.45 5.03 4.24
C VAL A 314 -20.49 6.07 3.77
N PRO A 315 -21.73 5.66 3.39
CA PRO A 315 -22.79 6.61 3.06
C PRO A 315 -23.11 7.55 4.23
N VAL A 316 -23.16 8.85 3.97
CA VAL A 316 -23.57 9.87 4.96
C VAL A 316 -25.08 9.85 5.23
N GLN A 317 -25.83 9.00 4.54
CA GLN A 317 -27.28 8.89 4.62
C GLN A 317 -27.69 8.07 5.83
N ASP A 318 -28.73 8.52 6.52
CA ASP A 318 -29.32 7.84 7.66
C ASP A 318 -30.55 7.00 7.25
N GLU A 319 -31.10 6.21 8.20
CA GLU A 319 -32.27 5.36 7.99
C GLU A 319 -33.50 6.14 7.55
N ASP A 320 -33.56 7.45 7.80
CA ASP A 320 -34.69 8.33 7.42
C ASP A 320 -34.61 8.79 5.95
N THR A 321 -33.51 8.53 5.24
CA THR A 321 -33.37 8.90 3.83
C THR A 321 -34.28 8.04 2.95
N PRO A 322 -35.24 8.64 2.20
CA PRO A 322 -36.20 7.86 1.41
C PRO A 322 -35.48 6.99 0.36
N GLY A 323 -35.75 5.68 0.40
CA GLY A 323 -35.20 4.68 -0.51
C GLY A 323 -33.81 4.15 -0.09
N PHE A 324 -33.26 4.61 1.02
CA PHE A 324 -32.02 4.04 1.58
C PHE A 324 -32.24 2.58 2.00
N VAL A 325 -31.32 1.71 1.65
CA VAL A 325 -31.34 0.29 2.03
C VAL A 325 -30.05 0.00 2.81
N ALA A 326 -30.17 -0.02 4.13
CA ALA A 326 -29.07 -0.48 4.98
C ALA A 326 -28.87 -1.98 4.81
N LEU A 327 -27.62 -2.43 4.73
CA LEU A 327 -27.30 -3.84 4.82
C LEU A 327 -27.62 -4.36 6.23
N PRO A 328 -28.10 -5.61 6.39
CA PRO A 328 -28.42 -6.16 7.70
C PRO A 328 -27.24 -6.07 8.68
N GLY A 329 -27.40 -5.31 9.77
CA GLY A 329 -26.40 -5.10 10.81
C GLY A 329 -25.42 -3.95 10.54
N PHE A 330 -25.46 -3.32 9.37
CA PHE A 330 -24.64 -2.15 9.07
C PHE A 330 -25.29 -0.88 9.65
N THR A 331 -24.51 -0.07 10.34
CA THR A 331 -24.90 1.27 10.80
C THR A 331 -23.80 2.26 10.43
N PRO A 332 -24.09 3.26 9.57
CA PRO A 332 -23.09 4.28 9.17
C PRO A 332 -22.49 5.04 10.36
N ALA A 333 -23.17 5.04 11.50
CA ALA A 333 -22.69 5.68 12.74
C ALA A 333 -21.51 4.92 13.39
N ASP A 334 -21.32 3.66 13.05
CA ASP A 334 -20.26 2.79 13.61
C ASP A 334 -18.99 2.75 12.75
N ASP A 335 -18.86 3.69 11.78
CA ASP A 335 -17.69 3.80 10.90
C ASP A 335 -16.40 3.98 11.71
N ASP A 336 -15.60 2.91 11.76
CA ASP A 336 -14.28 2.89 12.37
C ASP A 336 -13.23 3.60 11.49
N ASP A 337 -13.55 3.77 10.20
CA ASP A 337 -12.64 4.33 9.22
C ASP A 337 -12.86 5.83 9.01
N TYR A 338 -13.73 6.46 9.84
CA TYR A 338 -13.93 7.91 9.82
C TYR A 338 -12.62 8.66 9.85
N THR A 339 -12.31 9.34 8.76
CA THR A 339 -11.08 10.09 8.56
C THR A 339 -11.39 11.57 8.40
N PRO A 340 -11.38 12.36 9.49
CA PRO A 340 -11.60 13.80 9.39
C PRO A 340 -10.45 14.49 8.68
N PRO A 341 -10.69 15.63 7.99
CA PRO A 341 -9.64 16.41 7.38
C PRO A 341 -8.67 16.92 8.44
N ARG A 342 -7.36 16.87 8.14
CA ARG A 342 -6.32 17.35 9.04
C ARG A 342 -5.11 17.93 8.31
N TRP A 343 -4.57 19.01 8.85
CA TRP A 343 -3.30 19.59 8.38
C TRP A 343 -2.15 18.73 8.88
N MET A 344 -1.61 17.88 8.00
CA MET A 344 -0.58 16.91 8.37
C MET A 344 0.80 17.54 8.49
N VAL A 345 1.14 18.48 7.61
CA VAL A 345 2.48 19.07 7.56
C VAL A 345 2.38 20.58 7.34
N LYS A 346 3.15 21.33 8.11
CA LYS A 346 3.44 22.74 7.87
C LYS A 346 4.88 22.87 7.35
N ILE A 347 5.00 23.40 6.16
CA ILE A 347 6.26 23.59 5.45
C ILE A 347 6.60 25.08 5.48
N THR A 348 7.83 25.43 5.85
CA THR A 348 8.31 26.81 5.86
C THR A 348 9.56 26.94 4.99
N ALA A 349 9.53 27.91 4.06
CA ALA A 349 10.66 28.19 3.21
C ALA A 349 11.68 29.07 3.94
N ARG A 350 12.89 28.53 4.15
CA ARG A 350 13.97 29.16 4.92
C ARG A 350 15.31 28.95 4.23
N ALA A 351 16.09 30.02 4.07
CA ALA A 351 17.42 29.96 3.46
C ALA A 351 18.40 29.06 4.24
N ASP A 352 18.22 28.93 5.56
CA ASP A 352 19.00 28.08 6.45
C ASP A 352 18.52 26.60 6.49
N ALA A 353 17.44 26.25 5.76
CA ALA A 353 16.92 24.88 5.75
C ALA A 353 17.95 23.90 5.17
N PRO A 354 18.06 22.68 5.74
CA PRO A 354 18.92 21.65 5.18
C PRO A 354 18.36 21.17 3.83
N LEU A 355 19.24 20.78 2.91
CA LEU A 355 18.84 20.00 1.74
C LEU A 355 18.45 18.58 2.18
N PRO A 356 17.53 17.93 1.46
CA PRO A 356 17.33 16.50 1.63
C PRO A 356 18.63 15.71 1.44
N ALA A 357 18.77 14.60 2.17
CA ALA A 357 19.97 13.77 2.12
C ALA A 357 20.18 13.08 0.77
N SER A 358 19.09 12.85 0.04
CA SER A 358 19.10 12.18 -1.25
C SER A 358 18.80 13.15 -2.39
N VAL A 359 19.57 13.00 -3.48
CA VAL A 359 19.45 13.79 -4.72
C VAL A 359 19.48 12.82 -5.88
N LEU A 360 18.54 12.97 -6.82
CA LEU A 360 18.49 12.14 -8.01
C LEU A 360 19.69 12.36 -8.95
N PRO A 361 20.08 11.37 -9.77
CA PRO A 361 21.17 11.49 -10.72
C PRO A 361 20.99 12.69 -11.66
N LYS A 362 22.11 13.32 -12.02
CA LYS A 362 22.16 14.43 -12.99
C LYS A 362 22.33 13.97 -14.44
N THR A 363 22.66 12.69 -14.63
CA THR A 363 22.85 12.07 -15.95
C THR A 363 21.93 10.88 -16.09
N VAL A 364 21.28 10.78 -17.23
CA VAL A 364 20.27 9.75 -17.53
C VAL A 364 20.81 8.81 -18.60
N SER A 365 20.67 7.50 -18.39
CA SER A 365 20.87 6.49 -19.43
C SER A 365 19.51 6.09 -20.00
N SER A 366 19.40 5.99 -21.33
CA SER A 366 18.16 5.55 -22.00
C SER A 366 17.76 4.13 -21.56
N VAL A 367 16.46 3.91 -21.43
CA VAL A 367 15.86 2.60 -21.12
C VAL A 367 14.86 2.24 -22.24
N ARG A 368 14.81 0.99 -22.61
CA ARG A 368 13.84 0.48 -23.59
C ARG A 368 12.75 -0.31 -22.91
N ALA A 369 11.49 -0.01 -23.19
CA ALA A 369 10.36 -0.82 -22.76
C ALA A 369 10.45 -2.23 -23.36
N LEU A 370 10.21 -3.25 -22.53
CA LEU A 370 10.37 -4.66 -22.92
C LEU A 370 9.09 -5.29 -23.46
N LEU A 371 7.92 -4.75 -23.13
CA LEU A 371 6.61 -5.30 -23.48
C LEU A 371 5.73 -4.23 -24.15
N ALA A 372 4.72 -4.68 -24.92
CA ALA A 372 3.69 -3.78 -25.44
C ALA A 372 2.86 -3.20 -24.29
N PRO A 373 2.45 -1.91 -24.37
CA PRO A 373 1.62 -1.27 -23.36
C PRO A 373 0.38 -2.10 -23.02
N LEU A 374 0.14 -2.36 -21.74
CA LEU A 374 -0.91 -3.26 -21.28
C LEU A 374 -2.30 -2.84 -21.75
N ALA A 375 -2.58 -1.54 -21.75
CA ALA A 375 -3.86 -0.99 -22.23
C ALA A 375 -4.15 -1.33 -23.71
N SER A 376 -3.11 -1.59 -24.52
CA SER A 376 -3.24 -1.93 -25.95
C SER A 376 -3.39 -3.42 -26.24
N VAL A 377 -3.22 -4.29 -25.23
CA VAL A 377 -3.30 -5.74 -25.40
C VAL A 377 -4.76 -6.19 -25.24
N TYR A 378 -5.25 -7.05 -26.14
CA TYR A 378 -6.58 -7.64 -25.97
C TYR A 378 -6.58 -8.66 -24.84
N PRO A 379 -7.57 -8.59 -23.93
CA PRO A 379 -7.68 -9.56 -22.84
C PRO A 379 -8.09 -10.93 -23.36
N THR A 380 -7.55 -11.98 -22.77
CA THR A 380 -7.92 -13.37 -23.06
C THR A 380 -9.25 -13.74 -22.40
N ARG A 381 -9.61 -13.05 -21.31
CA ARG A 381 -10.82 -13.28 -20.53
C ARG A 381 -11.24 -12.02 -19.79
N THR A 382 -12.54 -11.92 -19.49
CA THR A 382 -13.10 -10.97 -18.54
C THR A 382 -13.68 -11.74 -17.35
N ARG A 383 -13.31 -11.34 -16.13
CA ARG A 383 -13.90 -11.83 -14.87
C ARG A 383 -14.70 -10.73 -14.20
N LYS A 384 -15.66 -11.15 -13.38
CA LYS A 384 -16.39 -10.25 -12.51
C LYS A 384 -16.25 -10.73 -11.07
N LEU A 385 -15.73 -9.86 -10.21
CA LEU A 385 -15.60 -10.08 -8.79
C LEU A 385 -16.42 -9.02 -8.03
N TYR A 386 -16.70 -9.28 -6.77
CA TYR A 386 -17.32 -8.28 -5.93
C TYR A 386 -16.88 -8.39 -4.48
N PHE A 387 -16.78 -7.24 -3.84
CA PHE A 387 -16.69 -7.08 -2.39
C PHE A 387 -18.06 -7.20 -1.77
N SER A 388 -18.16 -7.85 -0.63
CA SER A 388 -19.37 -7.93 0.19
C SER A 388 -19.00 -8.28 1.63
N GLU A 389 -19.91 -8.01 2.55
CA GLU A 389 -19.72 -8.25 3.96
C GLU A 389 -20.98 -8.82 4.61
N LYS A 390 -20.82 -9.39 5.80
CA LYS A 390 -21.92 -9.90 6.60
C LYS A 390 -21.63 -9.74 8.07
N VAL A 391 -22.48 -8.99 8.75
CA VAL A 391 -22.47 -8.88 10.22
C VAL A 391 -23.09 -10.15 10.81
N MET A 392 -22.34 -10.86 11.63
CA MET A 392 -22.76 -12.12 12.25
C MET A 392 -23.48 -11.90 13.59
N ASP A 393 -23.16 -10.82 14.31
CA ASP A 393 -23.79 -10.42 15.56
C ASP A 393 -24.07 -8.91 15.55
N ALA A 394 -25.32 -8.53 15.34
CA ALA A 394 -25.75 -7.14 15.31
C ALA A 394 -25.53 -6.36 16.63
N LYS A 395 -25.24 -7.07 17.75
CA LYS A 395 -24.88 -6.43 19.03
C LYS A 395 -23.38 -6.10 19.14
N ASN A 396 -22.58 -6.71 18.30
CA ASN A 396 -21.13 -6.45 18.19
C ASN A 396 -20.72 -6.47 16.71
N PRO A 397 -21.20 -5.52 15.89
CA PRO A 397 -20.94 -5.53 14.46
C PRO A 397 -19.44 -5.53 14.17
N ARG A 398 -18.65 -4.67 14.79
CA ARG A 398 -17.19 -4.53 14.58
C ARG A 398 -16.42 -5.83 14.82
N GLY A 399 -16.76 -6.59 15.88
CA GLY A 399 -16.06 -7.83 16.24
C GLY A 399 -16.62 -9.07 15.53
N SER A 400 -17.66 -8.94 14.69
CA SER A 400 -18.33 -10.07 14.08
C SER A 400 -18.58 -9.94 12.58
N THR A 401 -18.13 -8.88 11.93
CA THR A 401 -18.23 -8.75 10.48
C THR A 401 -17.26 -9.69 9.79
N VAL A 402 -17.77 -10.42 8.82
CA VAL A 402 -16.99 -11.28 7.93
C VAL A 402 -17.00 -10.67 6.53
N PHE A 403 -15.85 -10.53 5.95
CA PHE A 403 -15.64 -9.86 4.69
C PHE A 403 -15.34 -10.85 3.57
N TYR A 404 -15.81 -10.57 2.36
CA TYR A 404 -15.71 -11.48 1.23
C TYR A 404 -15.24 -10.78 -0.04
N LEU A 405 -14.36 -11.42 -0.78
CA LEU A 405 -14.02 -11.09 -2.17
C LEU A 405 -14.34 -12.30 -3.06
N THR A 406 -15.41 -12.20 -3.83
CA THR A 406 -16.04 -13.34 -4.48
C THR A 406 -16.07 -13.19 -6.01
N GLU A 407 -15.72 -14.24 -6.77
CA GLU A 407 -15.98 -14.28 -8.22
C GLU A 407 -17.48 -14.52 -8.46
N GLU A 408 -18.07 -13.79 -9.41
CA GLU A 408 -19.50 -13.88 -9.75
C GLU A 408 -19.90 -15.33 -10.07
N GLY A 409 -21.03 -15.74 -9.51
CA GLY A 409 -21.53 -17.11 -9.63
C GLY A 409 -21.06 -18.08 -8.54
N HIS A 410 -20.21 -17.65 -7.63
CA HIS A 410 -19.78 -18.43 -6.47
C HIS A 410 -20.45 -17.93 -5.19
N VAL A 411 -20.48 -18.78 -4.17
CA VAL A 411 -20.99 -18.42 -2.83
C VAL A 411 -19.89 -17.64 -2.08
N PRO A 412 -20.21 -16.50 -1.47
CA PRO A 412 -19.25 -15.78 -0.64
C PRO A 412 -18.67 -16.67 0.47
N THR A 413 -17.36 -16.75 0.51
CA THR A 413 -16.63 -17.55 1.49
C THR A 413 -15.44 -16.74 1.98
N ALA A 414 -15.27 -16.63 3.29
CA ALA A 414 -14.10 -15.98 3.86
C ALA A 414 -12.83 -16.75 3.47
N PHE A 415 -11.74 -16.03 3.38
CA PHE A 415 -10.45 -16.63 3.01
C PHE A 415 -10.07 -17.81 3.92
N ASP A 416 -9.67 -18.89 3.30
CA ASP A 416 -9.09 -20.08 3.95
C ASP A 416 -7.75 -20.39 3.26
N PRO A 417 -6.62 -20.26 3.95
CA PRO A 417 -5.29 -20.54 3.37
C PRO A 417 -5.09 -21.99 2.96
N SER A 418 -5.94 -22.92 3.43
CA SER A 418 -5.90 -24.35 3.07
C SER A 418 -6.75 -24.69 1.84
N ALA A 419 -7.57 -23.75 1.37
CA ALA A 419 -8.43 -23.97 0.20
C ALA A 419 -7.63 -23.97 -1.11
N ALA A 420 -8.19 -24.60 -2.13
CA ALA A 420 -7.65 -24.49 -3.48
C ALA A 420 -7.73 -23.03 -3.98
N PRO A 421 -6.83 -22.59 -4.87
CA PRO A 421 -6.87 -21.25 -5.42
C PRO A 421 -8.22 -20.92 -6.07
N ASN A 422 -8.74 -19.72 -5.77
CA ASN A 422 -10.02 -19.23 -6.30
C ASN A 422 -9.98 -19.08 -7.81
N ILE A 423 -8.84 -18.61 -8.33
CA ILE A 423 -8.65 -18.29 -9.74
C ILE A 423 -7.41 -19.03 -10.27
N THR A 424 -7.49 -19.54 -11.49
CA THR A 424 -6.34 -20.09 -12.22
C THR A 424 -6.17 -19.38 -13.55
N VAL A 425 -4.96 -18.89 -13.81
CA VAL A 425 -4.55 -18.17 -15.05
C VAL A 425 -3.29 -18.83 -15.61
N ARG A 426 -2.94 -18.58 -16.85
CA ARG A 426 -1.67 -19.01 -17.46
C ARG A 426 -0.72 -17.84 -17.64
N GLN A 427 0.53 -18.10 -17.42
CA GLN A 427 1.59 -17.15 -17.82
C GLN A 427 1.45 -16.82 -19.32
N GLY A 428 1.51 -15.54 -19.62
CA GLY A 428 1.31 -15.00 -20.98
C GLY A 428 -0.08 -14.43 -21.22
N GLU A 429 -1.05 -14.70 -20.37
CA GLU A 429 -2.41 -14.16 -20.46
C GLU A 429 -2.48 -12.71 -19.95
N VAL A 430 -3.49 -12.00 -20.43
CA VAL A 430 -3.95 -10.70 -19.94
C VAL A 430 -5.44 -10.83 -19.70
N GLU A 431 -5.90 -10.45 -18.52
CA GLU A 431 -7.33 -10.52 -18.18
C GLU A 431 -7.89 -9.15 -17.82
N ASP A 432 -9.17 -8.91 -18.16
CA ASP A 432 -9.94 -7.79 -17.62
C ASP A 432 -10.74 -8.27 -16.41
N TRP A 433 -10.59 -7.56 -15.26
CA TRP A 433 -11.37 -7.83 -14.07
C TRP A 433 -12.28 -6.65 -13.76
N ILE A 434 -13.59 -6.93 -13.65
CA ILE A 434 -14.58 -5.96 -13.16
C ILE A 434 -14.79 -6.27 -11.69
N ILE A 435 -14.51 -5.30 -10.82
CA ILE A 435 -14.66 -5.44 -9.38
C ILE A 435 -15.75 -4.50 -8.91
N GLU A 436 -16.88 -5.06 -8.50
CA GLU A 436 -18.00 -4.31 -7.91
C GLU A 436 -17.84 -4.22 -6.40
N ASN A 437 -18.32 -3.12 -5.81
CA ASN A 437 -18.51 -3.04 -4.37
C ASN A 437 -20.00 -3.15 -4.04
N ARG A 438 -20.38 -4.22 -3.35
CA ARG A 438 -21.76 -4.52 -2.91
C ARG A 438 -21.96 -4.29 -1.42
N SER A 439 -20.99 -3.64 -0.77
CA SER A 439 -21.08 -3.21 0.64
C SER A 439 -21.25 -1.70 0.75
N GLN A 440 -21.57 -1.24 1.93
CA GLN A 440 -21.71 0.18 2.25
C GLN A 440 -20.43 0.76 2.89
N GLU A 441 -19.30 0.09 2.70
CA GLU A 441 -17.97 0.55 3.06
C GLU A 441 -17.09 0.61 1.82
N VAL A 442 -16.14 1.58 1.78
CA VAL A 442 -15.13 1.66 0.73
C VAL A 442 -14.15 0.49 0.83
N HIS A 443 -13.65 0.02 -0.29
CA HIS A 443 -12.60 -1.01 -0.32
C HIS A 443 -11.43 -0.57 -1.18
N THR A 444 -10.26 -1.16 -0.94
CA THR A 444 -9.05 -0.99 -1.75
C THR A 444 -8.68 -2.33 -2.35
N PHE A 445 -8.81 -2.50 -3.65
CA PHE A 445 -8.33 -3.71 -4.33
C PHE A 445 -6.81 -3.65 -4.50
N HIS A 446 -6.12 -4.70 -4.09
CA HIS A 446 -4.70 -4.93 -4.31
C HIS A 446 -4.45 -6.34 -4.85
N ILE A 447 -3.43 -6.48 -5.70
CA ILE A 447 -2.94 -7.76 -6.23
C ILE A 447 -1.43 -7.84 -6.11
N HIS A 448 -0.93 -8.97 -5.60
CA HIS A 448 0.51 -9.24 -5.46
C HIS A 448 1.16 -9.57 -6.82
N GLN A 449 2.49 -9.51 -6.88
CA GLN A 449 3.40 -9.91 -7.96
C GLN A 449 3.20 -9.23 -9.32
N THR A 450 2.14 -8.46 -9.53
CA THR A 450 1.85 -7.84 -10.83
C THR A 450 1.24 -6.45 -10.69
N HIS A 451 1.06 -5.78 -11.81
CA HIS A 451 0.38 -4.48 -11.91
C HIS A 451 -0.78 -4.56 -12.90
N PHE A 452 -1.66 -3.59 -12.82
CA PHE A 452 -2.80 -3.44 -13.72
C PHE A 452 -2.94 -1.99 -14.22
N VAL A 453 -3.71 -1.82 -15.28
CA VAL A 453 -4.20 -0.51 -15.75
C VAL A 453 -5.67 -0.39 -15.39
N LEU A 454 -6.07 0.74 -14.80
CA LEU A 454 -7.47 1.09 -14.58
C LEU A 454 -8.08 1.55 -15.93
N LEU A 455 -9.09 0.83 -16.42
CA LEU A 455 -9.76 1.10 -17.69
C LEU A 455 -11.06 1.88 -17.51
N GLU A 456 -11.84 1.53 -16.50
CA GLU A 456 -13.15 2.13 -16.24
C GLU A 456 -13.36 2.31 -14.74
N ARG A 457 -14.07 3.38 -14.37
CA ARG A 457 -14.66 3.60 -13.05
C ARG A 457 -16.14 3.83 -13.23
N ASP A 458 -17.00 3.06 -12.57
CA ASP A 458 -18.46 3.10 -12.71
C ASP A 458 -18.94 2.99 -14.18
N LYS A 459 -18.26 2.16 -14.96
CA LYS A 459 -18.47 1.92 -16.40
C LYS A 459 -18.11 3.10 -17.32
N GLU A 460 -17.59 4.18 -16.75
CA GLU A 460 -17.05 5.31 -17.50
C GLU A 460 -15.54 5.12 -17.72
N ALA A 461 -15.10 5.29 -18.95
CA ALA A 461 -13.70 5.14 -19.30
C ALA A 461 -12.84 6.20 -18.60
N VAL A 462 -11.77 5.79 -17.96
CA VAL A 462 -10.79 6.71 -17.36
C VAL A 462 -9.67 7.01 -18.34
N LYS A 463 -9.06 8.19 -18.19
CA LYS A 463 -7.93 8.62 -19.03
C LYS A 463 -6.56 8.21 -18.45
N GLU A 464 -6.56 7.43 -17.39
CA GLU A 464 -5.36 6.96 -16.72
C GLU A 464 -4.73 5.82 -17.53
N ASN A 465 -3.53 6.05 -18.06
CA ASN A 465 -2.80 5.06 -18.87
C ASN A 465 -1.48 4.67 -18.19
N TYR A 466 -1.52 4.45 -16.87
CA TYR A 466 -0.36 4.05 -16.10
C TYR A 466 -0.67 2.81 -15.24
N LEU A 467 0.38 2.08 -14.95
CA LEU A 467 0.31 0.88 -14.12
C LEU A 467 0.20 1.24 -12.64
N ARG A 468 -0.57 0.44 -11.91
CA ARG A 468 -0.70 0.47 -10.44
C ARG A 468 -0.92 -0.93 -9.89
N ASP A 469 -0.83 -1.10 -8.59
CA ASP A 469 -1.13 -2.37 -7.91
C ASP A 469 -2.27 -2.24 -6.88
N SER A 470 -2.71 -1.02 -6.61
CA SER A 470 -3.79 -0.73 -5.66
C SER A 470 -4.78 0.28 -6.25
N VAL A 471 -6.08 0.10 -5.97
CA VAL A 471 -7.14 1.03 -6.41
C VAL A 471 -8.30 1.01 -5.43
N ASP A 472 -8.83 2.18 -5.10
CA ASP A 472 -10.05 2.34 -4.34
C ASP A 472 -11.28 1.92 -5.14
N VAL A 473 -12.24 1.26 -4.50
CA VAL A 473 -13.56 0.93 -5.05
C VAL A 473 -14.60 1.54 -4.12
N PRO A 474 -15.30 2.61 -4.58
CA PRO A 474 -16.24 3.35 -3.74
C PRO A 474 -17.33 2.45 -3.15
N TYR A 475 -17.88 2.85 -1.99
CA TYR A 475 -19.00 2.16 -1.35
C TYR A 475 -20.28 2.28 -2.18
N TRP A 476 -21.18 1.30 -2.01
CA TRP A 476 -22.54 1.41 -2.50
C TRP A 476 -23.36 2.31 -1.59
N ASP A 477 -24.07 3.27 -2.18
CA ASP A 477 -24.85 4.30 -1.46
C ASP A 477 -26.17 3.81 -0.84
N GLY A 478 -26.52 2.53 -1.01
CA GLY A 478 -27.80 1.98 -0.54
C GLY A 478 -29.02 2.41 -1.36
N LEU A 479 -28.87 3.22 -2.40
CA LEU A 479 -29.94 3.79 -3.22
C LEU A 479 -29.84 3.41 -4.69
N SER A 480 -28.63 3.43 -5.22
CA SER A 480 -28.34 3.14 -6.63
C SER A 480 -28.69 1.71 -7.00
N LYS A 481 -29.32 1.54 -8.17
CA LYS A 481 -29.60 0.20 -8.73
C LYS A 481 -28.35 -0.52 -9.24
N GLN A 482 -27.26 0.21 -9.40
CA GLN A 482 -25.98 -0.30 -9.86
C GLN A 482 -24.96 -0.15 -8.75
N TYR A 483 -24.15 -1.17 -8.58
CA TYR A 483 -23.03 -1.13 -7.66
C TYR A 483 -21.86 -0.34 -8.28
N PRO A 484 -21.14 0.47 -7.50
CA PRO A 484 -19.89 1.08 -7.92
C PRO A 484 -18.90 0.00 -8.37
N SER A 485 -18.08 0.31 -9.35
CA SER A 485 -17.16 -0.68 -9.91
C SER A 485 -15.92 -0.06 -10.53
N VAL A 486 -14.86 -0.84 -10.58
CA VAL A 486 -13.67 -0.58 -11.37
C VAL A 486 -13.45 -1.71 -12.36
N LYS A 487 -12.89 -1.37 -13.54
CA LYS A 487 -12.45 -2.37 -14.52
C LYS A 487 -10.95 -2.26 -14.70
N LEU A 488 -10.27 -3.33 -14.39
CA LEU A 488 -8.82 -3.44 -14.38
C LEU A 488 -8.35 -4.36 -15.50
N ARG A 489 -7.26 -4.01 -16.19
CA ARG A 489 -6.55 -4.93 -17.06
C ARG A 489 -5.28 -5.38 -16.37
N ILE A 490 -5.16 -6.69 -16.11
CA ILE A 490 -4.10 -7.29 -15.30
C ILE A 490 -3.12 -8.05 -16.19
N ASP A 491 -1.82 -7.90 -15.91
CA ASP A 491 -0.73 -8.46 -16.68
C ASP A 491 -0.18 -9.76 -16.07
N PHE A 492 -0.43 -10.89 -16.67
CA PHE A 492 0.17 -12.17 -16.29
C PHE A 492 1.28 -12.65 -17.25
N ARG A 493 1.84 -11.74 -18.08
CA ARG A 493 2.86 -12.08 -19.07
C ARG A 493 4.25 -12.31 -18.45
N GLY A 494 4.53 -11.71 -17.32
CA GLY A 494 5.84 -11.78 -16.65
C GLY A 494 6.17 -13.17 -16.11
N ALA A 495 7.46 -13.50 -16.00
CA ALA A 495 7.88 -14.76 -15.39
C ALA A 495 7.72 -14.77 -13.86
N ALA A 496 7.75 -13.62 -13.23
CA ALA A 496 7.66 -13.47 -11.78
C ALA A 496 6.27 -13.80 -11.21
N VAL A 497 5.22 -13.77 -12.04
CA VAL A 497 3.85 -14.07 -11.59
C VAL A 497 3.56 -15.58 -11.49
N VAL A 498 4.48 -16.46 -11.92
CA VAL A 498 4.25 -17.92 -11.86
C VAL A 498 4.27 -18.41 -10.41
N GLY A 499 3.20 -19.05 -9.99
CA GLY A 499 3.00 -19.53 -8.62
C GLY A 499 1.62 -19.17 -8.08
N THR A 500 1.46 -19.27 -6.77
CA THR A 500 0.20 -18.91 -6.09
C THR A 500 0.42 -17.73 -5.18
N PHE A 501 -0.42 -16.68 -5.32
CA PHE A 501 -0.31 -15.45 -4.56
C PHE A 501 -1.69 -14.84 -4.28
N PRO A 502 -1.82 -13.97 -3.28
CA PRO A 502 -3.09 -13.36 -2.93
C PRO A 502 -3.46 -12.15 -3.81
N TYR A 503 -4.75 -11.87 -3.84
CA TYR A 503 -5.36 -10.57 -4.14
C TYR A 503 -6.41 -10.30 -3.07
N HIS A 504 -6.55 -9.06 -2.61
CA HIS A 504 -7.35 -8.76 -1.43
C HIS A 504 -7.79 -7.29 -1.37
N CYS A 505 -8.65 -6.96 -0.41
CA CYS A 505 -8.84 -5.61 0.05
C CYS A 505 -7.63 -5.19 0.89
N HIS A 506 -7.05 -4.02 0.63
CA HIS A 506 -5.90 -3.52 1.39
C HIS A 506 -6.29 -2.61 2.58
N ILE A 507 -7.55 -2.58 2.97
CA ILE A 507 -7.96 -2.23 4.32
C ILE A 507 -7.70 -3.49 5.15
N LEU A 508 -6.69 -3.45 6.03
CA LEU A 508 -6.16 -4.67 6.64
C LEU A 508 -7.12 -5.32 7.63
N GLN A 509 -8.02 -4.53 8.23
CA GLN A 509 -9.13 -5.07 9.01
C GLN A 509 -10.03 -5.96 8.15
N HIS A 510 -10.33 -5.55 6.92
CA HIS A 510 -11.13 -6.34 5.97
C HIS A 510 -10.38 -7.57 5.47
N GLU A 511 -9.07 -7.42 5.18
CA GLU A 511 -8.18 -8.52 4.81
C GLU A 511 -8.17 -9.61 5.89
N ASP A 512 -7.85 -9.21 7.15
CA ASP A 512 -7.79 -10.11 8.29
C ASP A 512 -9.18 -10.73 8.61
N GLY A 513 -10.26 -9.99 8.30
CA GLY A 513 -11.66 -10.44 8.38
C GLY A 513 -12.10 -11.38 7.25
N GLY A 514 -11.22 -11.70 6.29
CA GLY A 514 -11.45 -12.70 5.25
C GLY A 514 -11.62 -12.19 3.82
N MET A 515 -11.45 -10.87 3.56
CA MET A 515 -11.63 -10.25 2.22
C MET A 515 -10.40 -10.47 1.32
N MET A 516 -10.07 -11.72 1.10
CA MET A 516 -8.92 -12.15 0.31
C MET A 516 -9.26 -13.39 -0.53
N GLY A 517 -8.60 -13.51 -1.68
CA GLY A 517 -8.60 -14.70 -2.52
C GLY A 517 -7.20 -15.03 -3.00
N THR A 518 -7.02 -16.22 -3.56
CA THR A 518 -5.75 -16.63 -4.16
C THR A 518 -5.89 -16.89 -5.65
N ILE A 519 -4.85 -16.55 -6.38
CA ILE A 519 -4.70 -16.83 -7.80
C ILE A 519 -3.49 -17.73 -8.01
N GLN A 520 -3.67 -18.80 -8.80
CA GLN A 520 -2.60 -19.65 -9.29
C GLN A 520 -2.29 -19.29 -10.74
N VAL A 521 -1.07 -18.87 -11.00
CA VAL A 521 -0.56 -18.67 -12.36
C VAL A 521 0.31 -19.85 -12.75
N LEU A 522 -0.17 -20.65 -13.70
CA LEU A 522 0.55 -21.81 -14.25
C LEU A 522 1.61 -21.34 -15.24
N ALA A 523 2.78 -21.98 -15.22
CA ALA A 523 3.82 -21.73 -16.20
C ALA A 523 3.34 -22.03 -17.63
N ALA A 524 3.96 -21.40 -18.62
CA ALA A 524 3.64 -21.65 -20.03
C ALA A 524 3.85 -23.15 -20.35
N GLY A 525 2.80 -23.81 -20.86
CA GLY A 525 2.83 -25.25 -21.18
C GLY A 525 2.48 -26.20 -20.05
N GLU A 526 2.32 -25.74 -18.83
CA GLU A 526 1.88 -26.55 -17.70
C GLU A 526 0.40 -26.94 -17.85
N LYS A 527 0.05 -28.20 -17.52
CA LYS A 527 -1.35 -28.68 -17.57
C LYS A 527 -2.06 -28.34 -16.25
N ARG A 528 -3.33 -27.93 -16.33
CA ARG A 528 -4.18 -27.87 -15.12
C ARG A 528 -4.20 -29.27 -14.49
N SER A 529 -3.86 -29.38 -13.20
CA SER A 529 -4.18 -30.58 -12.42
C SER A 529 -5.71 -30.76 -12.41
N LYS A 530 -6.18 -31.96 -12.77
CA LYS A 530 -7.62 -32.28 -12.76
C LYS A 530 -8.15 -32.32 -11.34
#